data_5c2a08cb4d8677c5d4e61ed2b7935399
#
_entry.id   5c2a08cb4d8677c5d4e61ed2b7935399
#
_cell.length_a   1.000
_cell.length_b   1.000
_cell.length_c   1.000
_cell.angle_alpha   90.00
_cell.angle_beta   90.00
_cell.angle_gamma   90.00
#
_symmetry.space_group_name_H-M   'P 1'
#
loop_
_entity.id
_entity.type
_entity.pdbx_description
1 polymer ?
#
loop_
_entity_poly.entity_id
_entity_poly.type
_entity_poly.pdbx_seq_one_letter_code
_entity_poly.pdbx_strand_id
1 'polypeptide(L)'
;MKQQLFDTQIHIATGGRPFSNDGEALVLLHGSGQNHLTWVLQSRYFAYRGYPVLAPDFPGHGLSGGTPLESIEDMADWVIALLDSLDVKTACLVGHSQGCLVAIDAAARYPGRVSRLGLIAGALAIPVSAQLLTMSAKALGMAISVMTRWGHGPIADMH
;
A
#
# COMPACT_ATOMS: atom_id res chain seq x y z
N MET A 1 -12.60 7.65 0.91
CA MET A 1 -12.80 8.64 1.99
C MET A 1 -11.54 9.47 2.17
N LYS A 2 -11.61 10.53 2.96
CA LYS A 2 -10.45 11.33 3.36
C LYS A 2 -10.28 11.24 4.87
N GLN A 3 -9.04 11.09 5.31
CA GLN A 3 -8.67 11.03 6.73
C GLN A 3 -7.55 12.03 6.98
N GLN A 4 -7.66 12.79 8.07
CA GLN A 4 -6.54 13.61 8.52
C GLN A 4 -5.63 12.72 9.37
N LEU A 5 -4.36 12.60 8.97
CA LEU A 5 -3.36 11.86 9.72
C LEU A 5 -2.12 12.75 9.85
N PHE A 6 -1.73 13.05 11.09
CA PHE A 6 -0.79 14.12 11.38
C PHE A 6 -1.28 15.42 10.69
N ASP A 7 -0.42 16.19 10.06
CA ASP A 7 -0.78 17.42 9.34
C ASP A 7 -1.12 17.18 7.85
N THR A 8 -1.44 15.93 7.48
CA THR A 8 -1.61 15.53 6.08
C THR A 8 -2.98 14.92 5.82
N GLN A 9 -3.62 15.34 4.74
CA GLN A 9 -4.86 14.72 4.27
C GLN A 9 -4.54 13.45 3.46
N ILE A 10 -5.04 12.32 3.92
CA ILE A 10 -4.85 10.99 3.32
C ILE A 10 -6.11 10.58 2.57
N HIS A 11 -5.92 10.08 1.35
CA HIS A 11 -6.97 9.44 0.58
C HIS A 11 -7.01 7.94 0.87
N ILE A 12 -8.22 7.41 1.09
CA ILE A 12 -8.45 5.99 1.34
C ILE A 12 -9.61 5.53 0.47
N ALA A 13 -9.38 4.60 -0.44
CA ALA A 13 -10.46 3.93 -1.16
C ALA A 13 -11.07 2.83 -0.29
N THR A 14 -12.40 2.80 -0.23
CA THR A 14 -13.17 1.86 0.60
C THR A 14 -14.00 0.88 -0.24
N GLY A 15 -13.61 0.70 -1.50
CA GLY A 15 -14.31 -0.20 -2.42
C GLY A 15 -15.73 0.23 -2.80
N GLY A 16 -16.06 1.52 -2.63
CA GLY A 16 -17.40 2.06 -2.98
C GLY A 16 -18.47 1.82 -1.91
N ARG A 17 -18.09 1.42 -0.70
CA ARG A 17 -18.98 1.30 0.47
C ARG A 17 -18.46 2.19 1.60
N PRO A 18 -19.34 2.77 2.44
CA PRO A 18 -18.88 3.45 3.65
C PRO A 18 -18.01 2.52 4.49
N PHE A 19 -16.92 3.06 5.03
CA PHE A 19 -16.11 2.32 5.99
C PHE A 19 -16.84 2.27 7.34
N SER A 20 -16.80 1.11 7.96
CA SER A 20 -17.19 0.88 9.35
C SER A 20 -16.03 0.18 10.04
N ASN A 21 -15.81 0.46 11.31
CA ASN A 21 -14.81 -0.26 12.12
C ASN A 21 -15.41 -1.49 12.84
N ASP A 22 -16.60 -1.93 12.43
CA ASP A 22 -17.23 -3.15 12.92
C ASP A 22 -16.53 -4.37 12.33
N GLY A 23 -15.70 -5.00 13.12
CA GLY A 23 -14.96 -6.21 12.73
C GLY A 23 -13.51 -5.95 12.32
N GLU A 24 -12.92 -6.95 11.68
CA GLU A 24 -11.53 -6.91 11.23
C GLU A 24 -11.40 -6.16 9.91
N ALA A 25 -10.63 -5.10 9.89
CA ALA A 25 -10.38 -4.34 8.68
C ALA A 25 -9.45 -5.09 7.70
N LEU A 26 -9.76 -5.00 6.42
CA LEU A 26 -8.90 -5.44 5.32
C LEU A 26 -8.16 -4.23 4.76
N VAL A 27 -6.86 -4.16 4.99
CA VAL A 27 -6.00 -3.07 4.51
C VAL A 27 -5.19 -3.51 3.32
N LEU A 28 -5.30 -2.80 2.21
CA LEU A 28 -4.68 -3.12 0.93
C LEU A 28 -3.57 -2.10 0.63
N LEU A 29 -2.31 -2.53 0.77
CA LEU A 29 -1.12 -1.68 0.66
C LEU A 29 -0.51 -1.79 -0.75
N HIS A 30 -0.44 -0.68 -1.46
CA HIS A 30 0.10 -0.63 -2.82
C HIS A 30 1.63 -0.70 -2.86
N GLY A 31 2.19 -0.96 -4.03
CA GLY A 31 3.61 -1.02 -4.26
C GLY A 31 4.24 0.34 -4.57
N SER A 32 5.54 0.32 -4.82
CA SER A 32 6.35 1.50 -5.13
C SER A 32 5.83 2.25 -6.35
N GLY A 33 5.63 3.56 -6.22
CA GLY A 33 5.13 4.42 -7.30
C GLY A 33 3.68 4.17 -7.72
N GLN A 34 2.94 3.35 -6.98
CA GLN A 34 1.54 3.01 -7.23
C GLN A 34 0.60 3.84 -6.34
N ASN A 35 -0.68 3.47 -6.31
CA ASN A 35 -1.70 4.08 -5.47
C ASN A 35 -2.89 3.10 -5.30
N HIS A 36 -3.97 3.54 -4.65
CA HIS A 36 -5.17 2.74 -4.39
C HIS A 36 -5.78 2.06 -5.64
N LEU A 37 -5.53 2.58 -6.85
CA LEU A 37 -6.08 1.98 -8.09
C LEU A 37 -5.54 0.59 -8.36
N THR A 38 -4.38 0.22 -7.81
CA THR A 38 -3.87 -1.16 -7.82
C THR A 38 -4.91 -2.14 -7.28
N TRP A 39 -5.74 -1.69 -6.34
CA TRP A 39 -6.69 -2.49 -5.59
C TRP A 39 -8.16 -2.26 -5.98
N VAL A 40 -8.43 -1.58 -7.08
CA VAL A 40 -9.80 -1.17 -7.43
C VAL A 40 -10.80 -2.34 -7.51
N LEU A 41 -10.38 -3.47 -8.07
CA LEU A 41 -11.24 -4.66 -8.19
C LEU A 41 -11.36 -5.40 -6.86
N GLN A 42 -10.26 -5.60 -6.15
CA GLN A 42 -10.22 -6.32 -4.88
C GLN A 42 -10.94 -5.54 -3.78
N SER A 43 -10.67 -4.24 -3.65
CA SER A 43 -11.35 -3.41 -2.66
C SER A 43 -12.87 -3.44 -2.85
N ARG A 44 -13.32 -3.34 -4.10
CA ARG A 44 -14.75 -3.42 -4.44
C ARG A 44 -15.32 -4.81 -4.13
N TYR A 45 -14.63 -5.87 -4.53
CA TYR A 45 -15.05 -7.24 -4.29
C TYR A 45 -15.29 -7.53 -2.81
N PHE A 46 -14.34 -7.18 -1.94
CA PHE A 46 -14.45 -7.43 -0.52
C PHE A 46 -15.44 -6.50 0.18
N ALA A 47 -15.47 -5.21 -0.17
CA ALA A 47 -16.42 -4.26 0.40
C ALA A 47 -17.88 -4.66 0.17
N TYR A 48 -18.21 -5.17 -1.04
CA TYR A 48 -19.56 -5.65 -1.34
C TYR A 48 -19.89 -7.01 -0.70
N ARG A 49 -18.91 -7.68 -0.08
CA ARG A 49 -19.10 -8.86 0.78
C ARG A 49 -19.12 -8.54 2.26
N GLY A 50 -19.15 -7.25 2.61
CA GLY A 50 -19.30 -6.80 3.99
C GLY A 50 -17.99 -6.66 4.77
N TYR A 51 -16.83 -6.79 4.10
CA TYR A 51 -15.56 -6.52 4.78
C TYR A 51 -15.32 -5.01 4.90
N PRO A 52 -14.87 -4.52 6.07
CA PRO A 52 -14.37 -3.16 6.21
C PRO A 52 -13.06 -3.01 5.44
N VAL A 53 -13.08 -2.32 4.30
CA VAL A 53 -11.92 -2.23 3.39
C VAL A 53 -11.28 -0.85 3.46
N LEU A 54 -9.96 -0.83 3.57
CA LEU A 54 -9.11 0.36 3.50
C LEU A 54 -8.01 0.12 2.45
N ALA A 55 -8.03 0.86 1.36
CA ALA A 55 -6.94 0.92 0.39
C ALA A 55 -6.38 2.35 0.37
N PRO A 56 -5.46 2.67 1.30
CA PRO A 56 -4.90 4.00 1.40
C PRO A 56 -3.90 4.28 0.29
N ASP A 57 -3.78 5.55 -0.09
CA ASP A 57 -2.61 6.07 -0.76
C ASP A 57 -1.58 6.46 0.29
N PHE A 58 -0.36 5.94 0.23
CA PHE A 58 0.72 6.39 1.10
C PHE A 58 0.99 7.89 0.94
N PRO A 59 1.59 8.57 1.93
CA PRO A 59 1.98 9.96 1.80
C PRO A 59 2.76 10.24 0.50
N GLY A 60 2.42 11.33 -0.17
CA GLY A 60 3.01 11.71 -1.45
C GLY A 60 2.63 10.83 -2.65
N HIS A 61 1.67 9.90 -2.50
CA HIS A 61 1.19 9.04 -3.58
C HIS A 61 -0.29 9.28 -3.87
N GLY A 62 -0.69 9.02 -5.10
CA GLY A 62 -2.09 9.07 -5.55
C GLY A 62 -2.78 10.40 -5.24
N LEU A 63 -3.80 10.35 -4.40
CA LEU A 63 -4.60 11.50 -3.96
C LEU A 63 -4.27 11.93 -2.52
N SER A 64 -3.28 11.30 -1.88
CA SER A 64 -2.76 11.69 -0.57
C SER A 64 -1.77 12.84 -0.69
N GLY A 65 -1.83 13.74 0.28
CA GLY A 65 -0.84 14.80 0.44
C GLY A 65 0.46 14.31 1.11
N GLY A 66 1.30 15.27 1.48
CA GLY A 66 2.56 15.02 2.19
C GLY A 66 3.71 14.62 1.28
N THR A 67 4.81 14.22 1.90
CA THR A 67 6.01 13.70 1.24
C THR A 67 6.09 12.20 1.37
N PRO A 68 6.65 11.48 0.36
CA PRO A 68 6.88 10.04 0.49
C PRO A 68 7.72 9.70 1.72
N LEU A 69 7.39 8.60 2.37
CA LEU A 69 8.17 8.05 3.48
C LEU A 69 9.42 7.35 2.95
N GLU A 70 10.53 7.46 3.67
CA GLU A 70 11.86 7.07 3.18
C GLU A 70 12.26 5.64 3.57
N SER A 71 11.57 5.03 4.55
CA SER A 71 11.86 3.67 5.01
C SER A 71 10.61 2.79 5.07
N ILE A 72 10.83 1.47 5.03
CA ILE A 72 9.76 0.48 5.22
C ILE A 72 9.22 0.58 6.65
N GLU A 73 10.08 0.82 7.61
CA GLU A 73 9.77 0.97 9.02
C GLU A 73 8.83 2.16 9.26
N ASP A 74 9.12 3.32 8.66
CA ASP A 74 8.26 4.50 8.75
C ASP A 74 6.91 4.26 8.07
N MET A 75 6.90 3.55 6.93
CA MET A 75 5.65 3.18 6.25
C MET A 75 4.80 2.24 7.11
N ALA A 76 5.41 1.30 7.81
CA ALA A 76 4.70 0.38 8.71
C ALA A 76 4.16 1.13 9.95
N ASP A 77 4.94 2.02 10.55
CA ASP A 77 4.51 2.88 11.65
C ASP A 77 3.34 3.77 11.21
N TRP A 78 3.41 4.31 10.00
CA TRP A 78 2.34 5.10 9.42
C TRP A 78 1.05 4.27 9.24
N VAL A 79 1.14 3.00 8.80
CA VAL A 79 -0.03 2.10 8.71
C VAL A 79 -0.67 1.91 10.07
N ILE A 80 0.12 1.69 11.12
CA ILE A 80 -0.41 1.55 12.49
C ILE A 80 -1.08 2.85 12.95
N ALA A 81 -0.46 4.00 12.72
CA ALA A 81 -1.06 5.29 13.05
C ALA A 81 -2.38 5.54 12.27
N LEU A 82 -2.46 5.08 11.02
CA LEU A 82 -3.70 5.13 10.24
C LEU A 82 -4.80 4.29 10.90
N LEU A 83 -4.49 3.05 11.33
CA LEU A 83 -5.43 2.20 12.05
C LEU A 83 -5.91 2.86 13.35
N ASP A 84 -5.01 3.51 14.10
CA ASP A 84 -5.34 4.23 15.33
C ASP A 84 -6.29 5.39 15.05
N SER A 85 -6.02 6.17 14.00
CA SER A 85 -6.86 7.32 13.63
C SER A 85 -8.29 6.94 13.19
N LEU A 86 -8.51 5.66 12.90
CA LEU A 86 -9.79 5.09 12.48
C LEU A 86 -10.41 4.17 13.54
N ASP A 87 -9.86 4.13 14.75
CA ASP A 87 -10.25 3.24 15.85
C ASP A 87 -10.25 1.74 15.46
N VAL A 88 -9.40 1.35 14.50
CA VAL A 88 -9.25 -0.05 14.07
C VAL A 88 -8.24 -0.74 14.98
N LYS A 89 -8.69 -1.73 15.74
CA LYS A 89 -7.84 -2.47 16.71
C LYS A 89 -6.90 -3.46 16.03
N THR A 90 -7.44 -4.24 15.09
CA THR A 90 -6.69 -5.28 14.38
C THR A 90 -7.09 -5.26 12.90
N ALA A 91 -6.14 -5.62 12.04
CA ALA A 91 -6.38 -5.66 10.60
C ALA A 91 -5.69 -6.87 9.94
N CYS A 92 -6.30 -7.35 8.87
CA CYS A 92 -5.64 -8.16 7.86
C CYS A 92 -4.91 -7.23 6.90
N LEU A 93 -3.58 -7.33 6.77
CA LEU A 93 -2.80 -6.52 5.82
C LEU A 93 -2.52 -7.33 4.56
N VAL A 94 -2.86 -6.76 3.40
CA VAL A 94 -2.53 -7.33 2.09
C VAL A 94 -1.64 -6.36 1.35
N GLY A 95 -0.40 -6.77 1.10
CA GLY A 95 0.58 -5.96 0.40
C GLY A 95 0.82 -6.44 -1.03
N HIS A 96 1.10 -5.50 -1.93
CA HIS A 96 1.62 -5.75 -3.26
C HIS A 96 3.03 -5.20 -3.38
N SER A 97 3.99 -6.01 -3.86
CA SER A 97 5.37 -5.58 -4.08
C SER A 97 5.99 -4.96 -2.81
N GLN A 98 6.36 -3.68 -2.81
CA GLN A 98 6.85 -2.94 -1.63
C GLN A 98 5.85 -3.00 -0.46
N GLY A 99 4.54 -2.97 -0.73
CA GLY A 99 3.52 -3.11 0.30
C GLY A 99 3.60 -4.44 1.08
N CYS A 100 4.21 -5.50 0.49
CA CYS A 100 4.50 -6.74 1.22
C CYS A 100 5.52 -6.52 2.32
N LEU A 101 6.59 -5.76 2.05
CA LEU A 101 7.63 -5.45 3.05
C LEU A 101 7.04 -4.66 4.20
N VAL A 102 6.20 -3.66 3.89
CA VAL A 102 5.47 -2.86 4.90
C VAL A 102 4.58 -3.75 5.75
N ALA A 103 3.81 -4.65 5.14
CA ALA A 103 2.91 -5.56 5.85
C ALA A 103 3.67 -6.53 6.76
N ILE A 104 4.82 -7.06 6.29
CA ILE A 104 5.68 -7.96 7.08
C ILE A 104 6.28 -7.22 8.26
N ASP A 105 6.83 -6.02 8.06
CA ASP A 105 7.43 -5.22 9.11
C ASP A 105 6.39 -4.83 10.16
N ALA A 106 5.21 -4.39 9.74
CA ALA A 106 4.09 -4.09 10.65
C ALA A 106 3.70 -5.31 11.48
N ALA A 107 3.60 -6.51 10.88
CA ALA A 107 3.25 -7.72 11.59
C ALA A 107 4.34 -8.15 12.60
N ALA A 108 5.61 -7.96 12.24
CA ALA A 108 6.73 -8.30 13.12
C ALA A 108 6.83 -7.37 14.33
N ARG A 109 6.69 -6.06 14.12
CA ARG A 109 6.82 -5.06 15.19
C ARG A 109 5.53 -4.84 15.99
N TYR A 110 4.38 -5.08 15.38
CA TYR A 110 3.06 -4.86 15.99
C TYR A 110 2.15 -6.10 15.92
N PRO A 111 2.58 -7.26 16.49
CA PRO A 111 1.85 -8.53 16.33
C PRO A 111 0.42 -8.50 16.88
N GLY A 112 0.12 -7.61 17.84
CA GLY A 112 -1.23 -7.41 18.36
C GLY A 112 -2.15 -6.59 17.44
N ARG A 113 -1.62 -6.01 16.37
CA ARG A 113 -2.37 -5.14 15.44
C ARG A 113 -2.61 -5.80 14.07
N VAL A 114 -1.83 -6.81 13.73
CA VAL A 114 -1.91 -7.52 12.46
C VAL A 114 -2.34 -8.96 12.70
N SER A 115 -3.54 -9.29 12.27
CA SER A 115 -4.13 -10.62 12.47
C SER A 115 -3.74 -11.61 11.39
N ARG A 116 -3.59 -11.14 10.15
CA ARG A 116 -3.28 -11.94 8.95
C ARG A 116 -2.50 -11.13 7.94
N LEU A 117 -1.76 -11.85 7.10
CA LEU A 117 -1.01 -11.29 5.97
C LEU A 117 -1.45 -11.92 4.66
N GLY A 118 -1.61 -11.08 3.64
CA GLY A 118 -1.66 -11.47 2.24
C GLY A 118 -0.49 -10.81 1.49
N LEU A 119 0.32 -11.61 0.81
CA LEU A 119 1.52 -11.11 0.13
C LEU A 119 1.42 -11.42 -1.36
N ILE A 120 1.41 -10.39 -2.20
CA ILE A 120 1.23 -10.50 -3.65
C ILE A 120 2.43 -9.89 -4.36
N ALA A 121 3.08 -10.68 -5.20
CA ALA A 121 4.28 -10.27 -5.95
C ALA A 121 5.38 -9.67 -5.04
N GLY A 122 5.53 -10.23 -3.82
CA GLY A 122 6.48 -9.79 -2.83
C GLY A 122 7.69 -10.72 -2.73
N ALA A 123 8.72 -10.23 -2.09
CA ALA A 123 9.90 -10.97 -1.67
C ALA A 123 10.35 -10.46 -0.30
N LEU A 124 11.16 -11.23 0.43
CA LEU A 124 11.71 -10.80 1.73
C LEU A 124 12.67 -9.60 1.59
N ALA A 125 13.24 -9.42 0.41
CA ALA A 125 14.02 -8.25 0.04
C ALA A 125 13.78 -7.94 -1.44
N ILE A 126 13.62 -6.66 -1.77
CA ILE A 126 13.48 -6.19 -3.15
C ILE A 126 14.73 -5.35 -3.46
N PRO A 127 15.75 -5.94 -4.08
CA PRO A 127 16.96 -5.20 -4.37
C PRO A 127 16.71 -4.13 -5.43
N VAL A 128 17.06 -2.89 -5.11
CA VAL A 128 16.99 -1.76 -6.03
C VAL A 128 18.40 -1.43 -6.52
N SER A 129 18.64 -1.53 -7.83
CA SER A 129 19.95 -1.23 -8.37
C SER A 129 20.28 0.26 -8.31
N ALA A 130 21.55 0.60 -8.12
CA ALA A 130 22.02 1.99 -8.18
C ALA A 130 21.67 2.67 -9.51
N GLN A 131 21.63 1.89 -10.59
CA GLN A 131 21.23 2.38 -11.92
C GLN A 131 19.75 2.81 -11.91
N LEU A 132 18.83 2.01 -11.31
CA LEU A 132 17.43 2.36 -11.23
C LEU A 132 17.21 3.60 -10.36
N LEU A 133 17.91 3.72 -9.24
CA LEU A 133 17.90 4.92 -8.41
C LEU A 133 18.35 6.17 -9.17
N THR A 134 19.43 6.05 -9.93
CA THR A 134 19.90 7.16 -10.78
C THR A 134 18.90 7.51 -11.87
N MET A 135 18.27 6.51 -12.49
CA MET A 135 17.24 6.72 -13.51
C MET A 135 15.99 7.38 -12.93
N SER A 136 15.56 6.98 -11.75
CA SER A 136 14.37 7.59 -11.10
C SER A 136 14.58 9.07 -10.80
N ALA A 137 15.80 9.48 -10.47
CA ALA A 137 16.14 10.87 -10.21
C ALA A 137 16.32 11.73 -11.48
N LYS A 138 16.82 11.14 -12.58
CA LYS A 138 17.23 11.89 -13.77
C LYS A 138 16.36 11.65 -15.01
N ALA A 139 15.66 10.54 -15.08
CA ALA A 139 14.92 10.07 -16.25
C ALA A 139 13.71 9.23 -15.83
N LEU A 140 12.79 9.82 -15.08
CA LEU A 140 11.66 9.14 -14.46
C LEU A 140 10.88 8.25 -15.44
N GLY A 141 10.62 8.73 -16.66
CA GLY A 141 9.91 7.94 -17.67
C GLY A 141 10.62 6.63 -18.04
N MET A 142 11.96 6.63 -18.09
CA MET A 142 12.76 5.42 -18.31
C MET A 142 12.69 4.48 -17.10
N ALA A 143 12.76 5.03 -15.88
CA ALA A 143 12.65 4.23 -14.66
C ALA A 143 11.27 3.53 -14.59
N ILE A 144 10.20 4.24 -14.90
CA ILE A 144 8.84 3.68 -14.96
C ILE A 144 8.77 2.56 -16.00
N SER A 145 9.29 2.76 -17.21
CA SER A 145 9.30 1.74 -18.28
C SER A 145 10.05 0.47 -17.84
N VAL A 146 11.20 0.61 -17.20
CA VAL A 146 11.98 -0.53 -16.70
C VAL A 146 11.22 -1.28 -15.61
N MET A 147 10.63 -0.57 -14.65
CA MET A 147 9.84 -1.19 -13.57
C MET A 147 8.60 -1.89 -14.10
N THR A 148 7.90 -1.28 -15.05
CA THR A 148 6.72 -1.87 -15.70
C THR A 148 7.09 -3.17 -16.40
N ARG A 149 8.18 -3.17 -17.18
CA ARG A 149 8.68 -4.36 -17.88
C ARG A 149 9.07 -5.48 -16.91
N TRP A 150 9.69 -5.15 -15.79
CA TRP A 150 10.01 -6.12 -14.75
C TRP A 150 8.75 -6.72 -14.11
N GLY A 151 7.76 -5.88 -13.81
CA GLY A 151 6.52 -6.30 -13.17
C GLY A 151 5.69 -7.25 -14.03
N HIS A 152 5.76 -7.14 -15.35
CA HIS A 152 5.00 -7.99 -16.27
C HIS A 152 5.76 -9.23 -16.74
N GLY A 153 7.08 -9.25 -16.57
CA GLY A 153 7.94 -10.35 -17.02
C GLY A 153 8.12 -10.42 -18.55
N PRO A 154 8.95 -11.39 -19.03
CA PRO A 154 9.37 -11.42 -20.43
C PRO A 154 8.30 -11.94 -21.42
N ILE A 155 7.17 -12.47 -20.93
CA ILE A 155 6.12 -13.08 -21.77
C ILE A 155 4.92 -12.13 -21.94
N ALA A 156 4.88 -11.03 -21.21
CA ALA A 156 3.77 -10.08 -21.33
C ALA A 156 3.90 -9.27 -22.62
N ASP A 157 2.88 -9.35 -23.49
CA ASP A 157 2.72 -8.43 -24.61
C ASP A 157 2.43 -7.04 -24.08
N MET A 158 3.39 -6.16 -24.24
CA MET A 158 3.29 -4.76 -23.86
C MET A 158 2.89 -3.94 -25.10
N HIS A 159 1.59 -3.97 -25.42
CA HIS A 159 0.99 -3.12 -26.47
C HIS A 159 0.53 -1.79 -25.90
#